data_522232a7ddda5920153027fb741bcbaa
#
_entry.id   522232a7ddda5920153027fb741bcbaa
#
_cell.length_a   1.000
_cell.length_b   1.000
_cell.length_c   1.000
_cell.angle_alpha   90.00
_cell.angle_beta   90.00
_cell.angle_gamma   90.00
#
_symmetry.space_group_name_H-M   'P 1'
#
loop_
_entity.id
_entity.type
_entity.pdbx_description
1 polymer ?
#
loop_
_entity_poly.entity_id
_entity_poly.type
_entity_poly.pdbx_seq_one_letter_code
_entity_poly.pdbx_strand_id
1 'polypeptide(L)'
;MSIRLNHIGVAVKNLPEMQKLFSLLGLKVTGTEPVPDQGVTTHFLPFPEGVASIELLEVTDPEGTVAKFIEKRGPGIHHLSFTVDTGKLDLLCNELRKAGVRLIYDAPKRGAHSMRINFIHPASAGGMLLEVMEKA
;
A
#
# COMPACT_ATOMS: atom_id res chain seq x y z
N MET A 1 4.80 18.67 -10.26
CA MET A 1 5.00 17.41 -9.50
C MET A 1 4.45 16.26 -10.32
N SER A 2 5.22 15.23 -10.50
CA SER A 2 4.73 14.02 -11.15
C SER A 2 4.29 12.97 -10.12
N ILE A 3 3.31 12.16 -10.49
CA ILE A 3 2.79 11.09 -9.65
C ILE A 3 2.72 9.80 -10.47
N ARG A 4 3.07 8.68 -9.85
CA ARG A 4 3.11 7.37 -10.50
C ARG A 4 2.43 6.34 -9.61
N LEU A 5 1.74 5.38 -10.22
CA LEU A 5 1.28 4.22 -9.48
C LEU A 5 2.49 3.38 -9.07
N ASN A 6 2.63 3.14 -7.77
CA ASN A 6 3.72 2.32 -7.24
C ASN A 6 3.26 0.86 -7.09
N HIS A 7 2.16 0.65 -6.40
CA HIS A 7 1.64 -0.70 -6.20
C HIS A 7 0.16 -0.71 -5.86
N ILE A 8 -0.41 -1.91 -5.98
CA ILE A 8 -1.76 -2.24 -5.52
C ILE A 8 -1.58 -3.26 -4.40
N GLY A 9 -2.00 -2.91 -3.19
CA GLY A 9 -1.96 -3.82 -2.05
C GLY A 9 -3.19 -4.71 -2.02
N VAL A 10 -2.98 -6.02 -1.94
CA VAL A 10 -4.05 -7.02 -1.95
C VAL A 10 -3.97 -7.86 -0.69
N ALA A 11 -5.00 -7.77 0.15
CA ALA A 11 -5.12 -8.58 1.36
C ALA A 11 -5.53 -9.99 0.98
N VAL A 12 -4.79 -10.99 1.45
CA VAL A 12 -5.03 -12.39 1.10
C VAL A 12 -5.31 -13.24 2.34
N LYS A 13 -6.22 -14.21 2.19
CA LYS A 13 -6.47 -15.25 3.20
C LYS A 13 -5.62 -16.47 2.96
N ASN A 14 -5.44 -16.84 1.71
CA ASN A 14 -4.66 -18.01 1.30
C ASN A 14 -3.53 -17.55 0.38
N LEU A 15 -2.38 -17.29 0.98
CA LEU A 15 -1.22 -16.80 0.25
C LEU A 15 -0.76 -17.77 -0.85
N PRO A 16 -0.58 -19.09 -0.59
CA PRO A 16 -0.13 -20.01 -1.64
C PRO A 16 -1.06 -20.05 -2.85
N GLU A 17 -2.37 -20.00 -2.63
CA GLU A 17 -3.34 -19.98 -3.72
C GLU A 17 -3.19 -18.72 -4.58
N MET A 18 -3.02 -17.57 -3.95
CA MET A 18 -2.88 -16.31 -4.67
C MET A 18 -1.52 -16.21 -5.39
N GLN A 19 -0.46 -16.71 -4.76
CA GLN A 19 0.85 -16.78 -5.41
C GLN A 19 0.81 -17.66 -6.65
N LYS A 20 0.12 -18.79 -6.57
CA LYS A 20 -0.07 -19.70 -7.70
C LYS A 20 -0.82 -19.01 -8.84
N LEU A 21 -1.92 -18.35 -8.53
CA LEU A 21 -2.70 -17.63 -9.52
C LEU A 21 -1.86 -16.58 -10.25
N PHE A 22 -1.18 -15.71 -9.51
CA PHE A 22 -0.35 -14.66 -10.11
C PHE A 22 0.84 -15.23 -10.87
N SER A 23 1.42 -16.34 -10.42
CA SER A 23 2.48 -17.02 -11.16
C SER A 23 1.99 -17.50 -12.52
N LEU A 24 0.78 -18.03 -12.59
CA LEU A 24 0.16 -18.43 -13.87
C LEU A 24 -0.08 -17.23 -14.80
N LEU A 25 -0.27 -16.03 -14.22
CA LEU A 25 -0.38 -14.79 -14.99
C LEU A 25 0.98 -14.21 -15.37
N GLY A 26 2.07 -14.83 -14.92
CA GLY A 26 3.42 -14.36 -15.22
C GLY A 26 4.03 -13.45 -14.16
N LEU A 27 3.38 -13.30 -12.99
CA LEU A 27 3.88 -12.45 -11.90
C LEU A 27 4.41 -13.33 -10.77
N LYS A 28 5.70 -13.18 -10.46
CA LYS A 28 6.37 -14.00 -9.44
C LYS A 28 6.83 -13.14 -8.27
N VAL A 29 6.80 -13.72 -7.07
CA VAL A 29 7.35 -13.07 -5.89
C VAL A 29 8.84 -12.89 -6.05
N THR A 30 9.33 -11.65 -5.93
CA THR A 30 10.75 -11.32 -5.99
C THR A 30 11.36 -11.05 -4.63
N GLY A 31 10.54 -10.85 -3.60
CA GLY A 31 11.01 -10.60 -2.24
C GLY A 31 9.86 -10.45 -1.29
N THR A 32 10.17 -10.43 -0.01
CA THR A 32 9.19 -10.24 1.06
C THR A 32 9.75 -9.27 2.10
N GLU A 33 8.86 -8.55 2.77
CA GLU A 33 9.25 -7.64 3.84
C GLU A 33 8.16 -7.63 4.92
N PRO A 34 8.53 -7.81 6.20
CA PRO A 34 7.58 -7.64 7.29
C PRO A 34 7.27 -6.16 7.48
N VAL A 35 6.01 -5.85 7.72
CA VAL A 35 5.53 -4.50 8.02
C VAL A 35 4.73 -4.57 9.32
N PRO A 36 5.39 -4.55 10.48
CA PRO A 36 4.73 -4.73 11.78
C PRO A 36 3.63 -3.72 12.07
N ASP A 37 3.79 -2.48 11.64
CA ASP A 37 2.80 -1.42 11.86
C ASP A 37 1.45 -1.73 11.23
N GLN A 38 1.43 -2.54 10.17
CA GLN A 38 0.20 -2.98 9.50
C GLN A 38 -0.16 -4.43 9.83
N GLY A 39 0.69 -5.12 10.59
CA GLY A 39 0.47 -6.51 10.98
C GLY A 39 0.49 -7.50 9.83
N VAL A 40 1.39 -7.29 8.87
CA VAL A 40 1.53 -8.14 7.69
C VAL A 40 2.98 -8.43 7.34
N THR A 41 3.16 -9.46 6.52
CA THR A 41 4.33 -9.63 5.66
C THR A 41 3.89 -9.34 4.23
N THR A 42 4.59 -8.44 3.57
CA THR A 42 4.30 -8.06 2.19
C THR A 42 5.13 -8.91 1.23
N HIS A 43 4.49 -9.46 0.21
CA HIS A 43 5.13 -10.24 -0.84
C HIS A 43 5.05 -9.47 -2.16
N PHE A 44 6.21 -9.16 -2.75
CA PHE A 44 6.30 -8.26 -3.89
C PHE A 44 6.24 -9.02 -5.22
N LEU A 45 5.30 -8.63 -6.09
CA LEU A 45 5.14 -9.18 -7.43
C LEU A 45 5.22 -8.03 -8.45
N PRO A 46 6.43 -7.66 -8.89
CA PRO A 46 6.58 -6.58 -9.85
C PRO A 46 6.07 -6.99 -11.23
N PHE A 47 5.48 -6.04 -11.96
CA PHE A 47 5.17 -6.24 -13.37
C PHE A 47 6.48 -6.25 -14.19
N PRO A 48 6.54 -7.04 -15.28
CA PRO A 48 7.73 -7.11 -16.12
C PRO A 48 8.19 -5.76 -16.66
N GLU A 49 7.26 -4.84 -16.88
CA GLU A 49 7.56 -3.48 -17.36
C GLU A 49 8.24 -2.61 -16.29
N GLY A 50 8.29 -3.07 -15.04
CA GLY A 50 9.07 -2.44 -13.98
C GLY A 50 8.50 -1.15 -13.40
N VAL A 51 7.27 -0.78 -13.72
CA VAL A 51 6.69 0.51 -13.27
C VAL A 51 5.88 0.35 -12.00
N ALA A 52 5.10 -0.71 -11.89
CA ALA A 52 4.23 -0.95 -10.73
C ALA A 52 4.35 -2.40 -10.27
N SER A 53 3.78 -2.72 -9.12
CA SER A 53 3.74 -4.08 -8.59
C SER A 53 2.41 -4.38 -7.94
N ILE A 54 2.11 -5.68 -7.81
CA ILE A 54 1.12 -6.18 -6.87
C ILE A 54 1.87 -6.51 -5.58
N GLU A 55 1.30 -6.16 -4.44
CA GLU A 55 1.84 -6.56 -3.14
C GLU A 55 0.79 -7.39 -2.41
N LEU A 56 1.10 -8.65 -2.18
CA LEU A 56 0.22 -9.53 -1.42
C LEU A 56 0.50 -9.35 0.06
N LEU A 57 -0.54 -9.04 0.83
CA LEU A 57 -0.46 -8.74 2.25
C LEU A 57 -0.91 -9.96 3.03
N GLU A 58 0.05 -10.66 3.62
CA GLU A 58 -0.19 -11.83 4.47
C GLU A 58 -0.29 -11.38 5.92
N VAL A 59 -1.43 -11.63 6.56
CA VAL A 59 -1.65 -11.23 7.95
C VAL A 59 -0.72 -11.99 8.88
N THR A 60 0.01 -11.24 9.73
CA THR A 60 0.87 -11.78 10.78
C THR A 60 0.38 -11.40 12.18
N ASP A 61 -0.44 -10.36 12.27
CA ASP A 61 -1.05 -9.91 13.53
C ASP A 61 -2.56 -9.87 13.37
N PRO A 62 -3.31 -10.76 14.07
CA PRO A 62 -4.76 -10.79 13.97
C PRO A 62 -5.44 -9.53 14.49
N GLU A 63 -4.74 -8.68 15.25
CA GLU A 63 -5.25 -7.40 15.73
C GLU A 63 -4.84 -6.24 14.82
N GLY A 64 -4.10 -6.50 13.75
CA GLY A 64 -3.63 -5.49 12.82
C GLY A 64 -4.71 -4.93 11.91
N THR A 65 -4.39 -3.84 11.23
CA THR A 65 -5.34 -3.12 10.36
C THR A 65 -5.78 -3.96 9.16
N VAL A 66 -4.89 -4.74 8.57
CA VAL A 66 -5.22 -5.60 7.43
C VAL A 66 -6.09 -6.77 7.84
N ALA A 67 -5.82 -7.37 9.03
CA ALA A 67 -6.68 -8.43 9.57
C ALA A 67 -8.11 -7.92 9.76
N LYS A 68 -8.27 -6.71 10.30
CA LYS A 68 -9.58 -6.09 10.50
C LYS A 68 -10.28 -5.79 9.18
N PHE A 69 -9.51 -5.40 8.16
CA PHE A 69 -10.07 -5.20 6.82
C PHE A 69 -10.66 -6.50 6.28
N ILE A 70 -9.91 -7.61 6.37
CA ILE A 70 -10.38 -8.92 5.90
C ILE A 70 -11.63 -9.35 6.68
N GLU A 71 -11.66 -9.12 7.98
CA GLU A 71 -12.81 -9.44 8.81
C GLU A 71 -14.07 -8.71 8.37
N LYS A 72 -13.94 -7.43 8.04
CA LYS A 72 -15.08 -6.60 7.64
C LYS A 72 -15.49 -6.76 6.19
N ARG A 73 -14.53 -6.90 5.27
CA ARG A 73 -14.77 -6.83 3.82
C ARG A 73 -14.36 -8.09 3.07
N GLY A 74 -13.72 -9.05 3.74
CA GLY A 74 -13.12 -10.19 3.07
C GLY A 74 -11.77 -9.83 2.41
N PRO A 75 -11.10 -10.81 1.79
CA PRO A 75 -9.87 -10.56 1.06
C PRO A 75 -10.14 -9.74 -0.20
N GLY A 76 -9.12 -9.09 -0.70
CA GLY A 76 -9.21 -8.29 -1.92
C GLY A 76 -8.30 -7.07 -1.89
N ILE A 77 -8.53 -6.13 -2.80
CA ILE A 77 -7.73 -4.92 -2.88
C ILE A 77 -7.89 -4.12 -1.59
N HIS A 78 -6.77 -3.85 -0.93
CA HIS A 78 -6.72 -3.12 0.33
C HIS A 78 -6.39 -1.65 0.10
N HIS A 79 -5.43 -1.34 -0.76
CA HIS A 79 -5.03 0.03 -1.02
C HIS A 79 -4.36 0.20 -2.38
N LEU A 80 -4.33 1.44 -2.85
CA LEU A 80 -3.50 1.89 -3.98
C LEU A 80 -2.40 2.77 -3.43
N SER A 81 -1.20 2.64 -3.97
CA SER A 81 -0.07 3.45 -3.55
C SER A 81 0.53 4.22 -4.71
N PHE A 82 0.78 5.50 -4.48
CA PHE A 82 1.34 6.42 -5.47
C PHE A 82 2.66 6.96 -4.96
N THR A 83 3.63 7.09 -5.86
CA THR A 83 4.90 7.74 -5.56
C THR A 83 4.92 9.13 -6.17
N VAL A 84 5.35 10.11 -5.39
CA VAL A 84 5.60 11.48 -5.87
C VAL A 84 7.10 11.74 -5.87
N ASP A 85 7.50 12.85 -6.50
CA ASP A 85 8.91 13.23 -6.57
C ASP A 85 9.48 13.45 -5.17
N THR A 86 10.74 13.05 -4.98
CA THR A 86 11.45 13.24 -3.71
C THR A 86 11.42 14.70 -3.28
N GLY A 87 11.09 14.93 -2.01
CA GLY A 87 10.98 16.26 -1.45
C GLY A 87 9.62 16.92 -1.65
N LYS A 88 8.66 16.25 -2.28
CA LYS A 88 7.34 16.82 -2.59
C LYS A 88 6.21 16.30 -1.70
N LEU A 89 6.45 15.27 -0.90
CA LEU A 89 5.37 14.67 -0.10
C LEU A 89 4.78 15.64 0.94
N ASP A 90 5.62 16.39 1.64
CA ASP A 90 5.12 17.34 2.64
C ASP A 90 4.26 18.44 1.98
N LEU A 91 4.68 18.95 0.82
CA LEU A 91 3.90 19.93 0.06
C LEU A 91 2.56 19.34 -0.35
N LEU A 92 2.56 18.10 -0.86
CA LEU A 92 1.32 17.42 -1.25
C LEU A 92 0.38 17.27 -0.04
N CYS A 93 0.90 16.82 1.09
CA CYS A 93 0.10 16.66 2.31
C CYS A 93 -0.53 17.99 2.74
N ASN A 94 0.23 19.09 2.67
CA ASN A 94 -0.29 20.41 3.01
C ASN A 94 -1.39 20.85 2.04
N GLU A 95 -1.21 20.64 0.75
CA GLU A 95 -2.24 20.97 -0.25
C GLU A 95 -3.50 20.12 -0.07
N LEU A 96 -3.35 18.85 0.24
CA LEU A 96 -4.49 17.97 0.52
C LEU A 96 -5.27 18.48 1.73
N ARG A 97 -4.57 18.83 2.82
CA ARG A 97 -5.24 19.36 4.03
C ARG A 97 -5.96 20.67 3.74
N LYS A 98 -5.36 21.57 2.98
CA LYS A 98 -6.01 22.82 2.57
C LYS A 98 -7.29 22.59 1.78
N ALA A 99 -7.33 21.50 1.00
CA ALA A 99 -8.50 21.12 0.24
C ALA A 99 -9.55 20.34 1.06
N GLY A 100 -9.32 20.15 2.35
CA GLY A 100 -10.25 19.44 3.23
C GLY A 100 -10.09 17.92 3.22
N VAL A 101 -9.01 17.40 2.61
CA VAL A 101 -8.73 15.96 2.56
C VAL A 101 -8.14 15.50 3.88
N ARG A 102 -8.71 14.45 4.45
CA ARG A 102 -8.27 13.88 5.71
C ARG A 102 -7.10 12.92 5.48
N LEU A 103 -5.99 13.16 6.17
CA LEU A 103 -4.83 12.28 6.17
C LEU A 103 -4.78 11.47 7.47
N ILE A 104 -4.21 10.26 7.39
CA ILE A 104 -4.10 9.37 8.55
C ILE A 104 -3.03 9.86 9.53
N TYR A 105 -1.87 10.29 9.00
CA TYR A 105 -0.77 10.76 9.84
C TYR A 105 -0.66 12.28 9.80
N ASP A 106 -0.35 12.88 10.95
CA ASP A 106 -0.09 14.33 11.02
C ASP A 106 1.15 14.71 10.21
N ALA A 107 2.14 13.82 10.19
CA ALA A 107 3.35 13.95 9.38
C ALA A 107 3.68 12.59 8.76
N PRO A 108 4.31 12.58 7.56
CA PRO A 108 4.72 11.33 6.93
C PRO A 108 5.60 10.47 7.84
N LYS A 109 5.42 9.16 7.75
CA LYS A 109 6.15 8.16 8.52
C LYS A 109 6.98 7.29 7.59
N ARG A 110 7.92 6.54 8.16
CA ARG A 110 8.70 5.57 7.41
C ARG A 110 7.86 4.33 7.12
N GLY A 111 7.85 3.90 5.87
CA GLY A 111 7.20 2.68 5.42
C GLY A 111 8.19 1.67 4.85
N ALA A 112 7.66 0.69 4.10
CA ALA A 112 8.48 -0.32 3.44
C ALA A 112 9.48 0.32 2.46
N HIS A 113 10.61 -0.37 2.22
CA HIS A 113 11.67 0.09 1.31
C HIS A 113 12.24 1.46 1.66
N SER A 114 12.21 1.83 2.95
CA SER A 114 12.71 3.13 3.44
C SER A 114 12.01 4.34 2.80
N MET A 115 10.80 4.15 2.30
CA MET A 115 9.99 5.25 1.78
C MET A 115 9.39 6.06 2.92
N ARG A 116 9.15 7.36 2.67
CA ARG A 116 8.30 8.18 3.55
C ARG A 116 6.87 8.09 3.03
N ILE A 117 5.92 7.84 3.91
CA ILE A 117 4.53 7.56 3.52
C ILE A 117 3.52 8.37 4.32
N ASN A 118 2.36 8.60 3.71
CA ASN A 118 1.15 9.00 4.40
C ASN A 118 -0.04 8.34 3.69
N PHE A 119 -1.17 8.30 4.35
CA PHE A 119 -2.40 7.75 3.79
C PHE A 119 -3.49 8.80 3.76
N ILE A 120 -4.27 8.80 2.66
CA ILE A 120 -5.52 9.53 2.59
C ILE A 120 -6.60 8.64 3.20
N HIS A 121 -7.31 9.18 4.20
CA HIS A 121 -8.37 8.43 4.88
C HIS A 121 -9.47 8.06 3.90
N PRO A 122 -10.02 6.83 3.98
CA PRO A 122 -11.09 6.41 3.07
C PRO A 122 -12.28 7.35 3.01
N ALA A 123 -12.62 8.04 4.10
CA ALA A 123 -13.71 9.01 4.12
C ALA A 123 -13.50 10.15 3.11
N SER A 124 -12.27 10.47 2.76
CA SER A 124 -11.93 11.51 1.77
C SER A 124 -11.64 10.95 0.38
N ALA A 125 -11.74 9.64 0.19
CA ALA A 125 -11.36 8.98 -1.05
C ALA A 125 -12.41 7.98 -1.57
N GLY A 126 -13.69 8.26 -1.29
CA GLY A 126 -14.77 7.41 -1.79
C GLY A 126 -14.74 5.99 -1.24
N GLY A 127 -14.17 5.78 -0.06
CA GLY A 127 -14.05 4.46 0.56
C GLY A 127 -12.73 3.75 0.29
N MET A 128 -11.86 4.32 -0.56
CA MET A 128 -10.55 3.73 -0.86
C MET A 128 -9.49 4.20 0.12
N LEU A 129 -8.58 3.31 0.50
CA LEU A 129 -7.36 3.71 1.19
C LEU A 129 -6.29 4.03 0.14
N LEU A 130 -5.80 5.27 0.13
CA LEU A 130 -4.78 5.71 -0.81
C LEU A 130 -3.50 6.02 -0.04
N GLU A 131 -2.39 5.41 -0.47
CA GLU A 131 -1.07 5.70 0.07
C GLU A 131 -0.35 6.66 -0.87
N VAL A 132 0.32 7.65 -0.30
CA VAL A 132 1.20 8.56 -1.04
C VAL A 132 2.57 8.51 -0.40
N MET A 133 3.61 8.43 -1.23
CA MET A 133 4.96 8.26 -0.72
C MET A 133 6.01 8.90 -1.59
N GLU A 134 7.17 9.11 -0.97
CA GLU A 134 8.37 9.56 -1.65
C GLU A 134 9.57 8.76 -1.17
N LYS A 135 10.63 8.76 -1.97
CA LYS A 135 11.91 8.18 -1.58
C LYS A 135 12.51 9.03 -0.46
N ALA A 136 12.87 8.38 0.63
CA ALA A 136 13.46 9.07 1.78
C ALA A 136 14.88 9.57 1.48
#